data_42e1034e37ad9ee4b0cf662992fc6d15
#
_entry.id   42e1034e37ad9ee4b0cf662992fc6d15
#
_cell.length_a   1.000
_cell.length_b   1.000
_cell.length_c   1.000
_cell.angle_alpha   90.00
_cell.angle_beta   90.00
_cell.angle_gamma   90.00
#
_symmetry.space_group_name_H-M   'P 1'
#
loop_
_entity.id
_entity.type
_entity.pdbx_description
1 polymer ?
#
loop_
_entity_poly.entity_id
_entity_poly.type
_entity_poly.pdbx_seq_one_letter_code
_entity_poly.pdbx_strand_id
1 'polypeptide(L)'
;MRKIARNGEFMVEANDMGAVHCLEGKAPFVGGPHLNIYGVDTLSLLAELGMTRWVMPLEMSQADLAVMQRHRPAQLQTEIFAYGRMPLAFSARCFTARFRDLPKDDCQFSCLDHPDGLLMQTREHQDFLVLNGTQTQSALVYNLVDQLGAMRALGVEVARISPQANHTVRIIELFDAVRRGEMPGSQAMETMKTLMPDSACNGYWHARPGLDLVVAEEAQA
;
A
#
# COMPACT_ATOMS: atom_id res chain seq x y z
N MET A 1 20.09 7.65 -5.20
CA MET A 1 19.76 6.46 -6.02
C MET A 1 20.97 5.58 -6.37
N ARG A 2 21.99 6.04 -7.12
CA ARG A 2 23.12 5.18 -7.56
C ARG A 2 23.83 4.41 -6.42
N LYS A 3 23.96 5.01 -5.22
CA LYS A 3 24.52 4.34 -4.04
C LYS A 3 23.57 3.26 -3.51
N ILE A 4 22.27 3.52 -3.50
CA ILE A 4 21.22 2.57 -3.07
C ILE A 4 21.13 1.40 -4.05
N ALA A 5 21.18 1.67 -5.36
CA ALA A 5 21.17 0.64 -6.41
C ALA A 5 22.35 -0.36 -6.32
N ARG A 6 23.43 0.02 -5.64
CA ARG A 6 24.63 -0.81 -5.46
C ARG A 6 24.71 -1.51 -4.10
N ASN A 7 23.66 -1.43 -3.28
CA ASN A 7 23.71 -1.96 -1.92
C ASN A 7 23.98 -3.49 -1.87
N GLY A 8 23.46 -4.25 -2.85
CA GLY A 8 23.66 -5.69 -2.98
C GLY A 8 23.01 -6.56 -1.90
N GLU A 9 22.37 -5.96 -0.90
CA GLU A 9 21.82 -6.62 0.28
C GLU A 9 20.29 -6.63 0.25
N PHE A 10 19.69 -5.50 -0.12
CA PHE A 10 18.23 -5.32 -0.13
C PHE A 10 17.71 -5.07 -1.54
N MET A 11 16.53 -5.63 -1.82
CA MET A 11 15.80 -5.30 -3.06
C MET A 11 15.34 -3.83 -3.00
N VAL A 12 15.52 -3.11 -4.10
CA VAL A 12 15.17 -1.69 -4.19
C VAL A 12 13.82 -1.54 -4.86
N GLU A 13 12.92 -0.75 -4.28
CA GLU A 13 11.68 -0.33 -4.90
C GLU A 13 11.89 0.98 -5.67
N ALA A 14 11.54 0.98 -6.95
CA ALA A 14 11.56 2.13 -7.83
C ALA A 14 10.16 2.73 -7.94
N ASN A 15 10.02 4.01 -7.60
CA ASN A 15 8.77 4.75 -7.67
C ASN A 15 8.79 5.90 -8.69
N ASP A 16 9.88 6.02 -9.45
CA ASP A 16 10.02 6.95 -10.58
C ASP A 16 10.98 6.38 -11.63
N MET A 17 10.92 6.91 -12.86
CA MET A 17 11.73 6.44 -13.96
C MET A 17 13.23 6.75 -13.80
N GLY A 18 13.60 7.75 -12.99
CA GLY A 18 15.00 8.00 -12.64
C GLY A 18 15.58 6.88 -11.76
N ALA A 19 14.77 6.32 -10.87
CA ALA A 19 15.13 5.15 -10.09
C ALA A 19 15.28 3.92 -10.99
N VAL A 20 14.32 3.65 -11.89
CA VAL A 20 14.39 2.59 -12.90
C VAL A 20 15.67 2.69 -13.70
N HIS A 21 15.98 3.86 -14.27
CA HIS A 21 17.23 4.09 -15.02
C HIS A 21 18.50 3.79 -14.21
N CYS A 22 18.50 4.05 -12.91
CA CYS A 22 19.64 3.73 -12.05
C CYS A 22 19.82 2.22 -11.81
N LEU A 23 18.74 1.42 -11.91
CA LEU A 23 18.71 -0.02 -11.61
C LEU A 23 18.81 -0.88 -12.88
N GLU A 24 18.31 -0.40 -14.00
CA GLU A 24 18.30 -1.08 -15.29
C GLU A 24 19.67 -1.69 -15.62
N GLY A 25 19.68 -2.99 -15.94
CA GLY A 25 20.88 -3.76 -16.27
C GLY A 25 21.91 -3.90 -15.13
N LYS A 26 21.59 -3.50 -13.90
CA LYS A 26 22.52 -3.53 -12.75
C LYS A 26 22.02 -4.36 -11.57
N ALA A 27 20.75 -4.29 -11.28
CA ALA A 27 20.14 -5.02 -10.18
C ALA A 27 18.64 -5.24 -10.44
N PRO A 28 18.07 -6.37 -10.00
CA PRO A 28 16.62 -6.55 -10.00
C PRO A 28 15.95 -5.54 -9.08
N PHE A 29 14.72 -5.17 -9.41
CA PHE A 29 14.00 -4.17 -8.62
C PHE A 29 12.50 -4.47 -8.51
N VAL A 30 11.86 -3.86 -7.52
CA VAL A 30 10.41 -3.81 -7.38
C VAL A 30 9.89 -2.55 -8.07
N GLY A 31 8.94 -2.69 -8.99
CA GLY A 31 8.20 -1.57 -9.53
C GLY A 31 7.12 -1.15 -8.54
N GLY A 32 7.33 0.00 -7.87
CA GLY A 32 6.42 0.52 -6.87
C GLY A 32 5.14 1.12 -7.46
N PRO A 33 4.14 1.39 -6.62
CA PRO A 33 2.81 1.83 -7.07
C PRO A 33 2.83 3.18 -7.80
N HIS A 34 3.80 4.05 -7.49
CA HIS A 34 3.91 5.38 -8.11
C HIS A 34 4.55 5.37 -9.52
N LEU A 35 4.95 4.21 -10.04
CA LEU A 35 5.25 4.06 -11.47
C LEU A 35 3.98 4.07 -12.33
N ASN A 36 2.82 3.96 -11.71
CA ASN A 36 1.51 4.05 -12.37
C ASN A 36 1.37 3.03 -13.52
N ILE A 37 1.67 1.76 -13.25
CA ILE A 37 1.62 0.68 -14.23
C ILE A 37 0.19 0.12 -14.29
N TYR A 38 -0.60 0.59 -15.25
CA TYR A 38 -1.98 0.19 -15.46
C TYR A 38 -2.19 -0.70 -16.69
N GLY A 39 -1.15 -0.93 -17.49
CA GLY A 39 -1.25 -1.67 -18.74
C GLY A 39 -0.19 -2.75 -18.87
N VAL A 40 -0.56 -3.83 -19.58
CA VAL A 40 0.30 -5.01 -19.80
C VAL A 40 1.57 -4.67 -20.55
N ASP A 41 1.51 -3.76 -21.53
CA ASP A 41 2.68 -3.38 -22.34
C ASP A 41 3.73 -2.67 -21.47
N THR A 42 3.30 -1.75 -20.60
CA THR A 42 4.19 -1.08 -19.65
C THR A 42 4.76 -2.09 -18.64
N LEU A 43 3.94 -3.02 -18.17
CA LEU A 43 4.35 -4.09 -17.26
C LEU A 43 5.45 -4.96 -17.89
N SER A 44 5.26 -5.35 -19.14
CA SER A 44 6.21 -6.17 -19.91
C SER A 44 7.53 -5.43 -20.17
N LEU A 45 7.44 -4.17 -20.59
CA LEU A 45 8.62 -3.32 -20.79
C LEU A 45 9.47 -3.19 -19.52
N LEU A 46 8.85 -2.91 -18.38
CA LEU A 46 9.59 -2.77 -17.12
C LEU A 46 10.17 -4.11 -16.64
N ALA A 47 9.49 -5.22 -16.91
CA ALA A 47 10.05 -6.56 -16.66
C ALA A 47 11.31 -6.82 -17.49
N GLU A 48 11.35 -6.40 -18.77
CA GLU A 48 12.54 -6.46 -19.61
C GLU A 48 13.69 -5.58 -19.07
N LEU A 49 13.37 -4.47 -18.44
CA LEU A 49 14.36 -3.58 -17.79
C LEU A 49 14.86 -4.12 -16.43
N GLY A 50 14.36 -5.27 -15.97
CA GLY A 50 14.82 -5.96 -14.75
C GLY A 50 13.87 -5.86 -13.54
N MET A 51 12.63 -5.42 -13.75
CA MET A 51 11.60 -5.49 -12.72
C MET A 51 11.23 -6.95 -12.44
N THR A 52 11.33 -7.38 -11.20
CA THR A 52 11.01 -8.74 -10.75
C THR A 52 9.74 -8.84 -9.92
N ARG A 53 9.23 -7.70 -9.44
CA ARG A 53 7.97 -7.59 -8.73
C ARG A 53 7.28 -6.29 -9.10
N TRP A 54 5.99 -6.37 -9.33
CA TRP A 54 5.10 -5.24 -9.57
C TRP A 54 4.18 -5.02 -8.39
N VAL A 55 4.17 -3.80 -7.85
CA VAL A 55 3.19 -3.38 -6.86
C VAL A 55 2.01 -2.76 -7.59
N MET A 56 0.85 -3.38 -7.46
CA MET A 56 -0.39 -2.90 -8.08
C MET A 56 -0.73 -1.49 -7.56
N PRO A 57 -1.05 -0.52 -8.42
CA PRO A 57 -1.61 0.76 -8.00
C PRO A 57 -2.83 0.60 -7.11
N LEU A 58 -2.97 1.45 -6.11
CA LEU A 58 -3.99 1.32 -5.05
C LEU A 58 -5.41 1.37 -5.57
N GLU A 59 -5.66 2.16 -6.61
CA GLU A 59 -6.97 2.40 -7.20
C GLU A 59 -7.41 1.34 -8.21
N MET A 60 -6.56 0.38 -8.52
CA MET A 60 -6.95 -0.74 -9.38
C MET A 60 -7.85 -1.71 -8.63
N SER A 61 -8.88 -2.19 -9.34
CA SER A 61 -9.82 -3.17 -8.81
C SER A 61 -9.33 -4.62 -8.97
N GLN A 62 -9.99 -5.54 -8.27
CA GLN A 62 -9.81 -6.98 -8.46
C GLN A 62 -10.03 -7.40 -9.93
N ALA A 63 -10.98 -6.79 -10.62
CA ALA A 63 -11.27 -7.09 -12.03
C ALA A 63 -10.13 -6.67 -12.95
N ASP A 64 -9.55 -5.46 -12.72
CA ASP A 64 -8.39 -4.99 -13.46
C ASP A 64 -7.18 -5.89 -13.21
N LEU A 65 -6.96 -6.28 -11.95
CA LEU A 65 -5.92 -7.23 -11.58
C LEU A 65 -6.06 -8.54 -12.35
N ALA A 66 -7.27 -9.10 -12.44
CA ALA A 66 -7.53 -10.34 -13.18
C ALA A 66 -7.14 -10.23 -14.66
N VAL A 67 -7.29 -9.05 -15.26
CA VAL A 67 -6.82 -8.79 -16.63
C VAL A 67 -5.31 -8.77 -16.69
N MET A 68 -4.66 -8.04 -15.79
CA MET A 68 -3.19 -7.94 -15.73
C MET A 68 -2.54 -9.31 -15.52
N GLN A 69 -3.07 -10.12 -14.60
CA GLN A 69 -2.53 -11.44 -14.26
C GLN A 69 -2.57 -12.42 -15.42
N ARG A 70 -3.58 -12.36 -16.30
CA ARG A 70 -3.64 -13.23 -17.50
C ARG A 70 -2.53 -12.99 -18.51
N HIS A 71 -1.97 -11.79 -18.52
CA HIS A 71 -0.97 -11.37 -19.51
C HIS A 71 0.40 -11.02 -18.88
N ARG A 72 0.49 -11.13 -17.57
CA ARG A 72 1.72 -10.84 -16.82
C ARG A 72 2.85 -11.77 -17.26
N PRO A 73 4.11 -11.28 -17.44
CA PRO A 73 5.27 -12.14 -17.60
C PRO A 73 5.39 -13.15 -16.46
N ALA A 74 5.61 -14.44 -16.79
CA ALA A 74 5.51 -15.54 -15.83
C ALA A 74 6.48 -15.43 -14.62
N GLN A 75 7.65 -14.80 -14.82
CA GLN A 75 8.66 -14.60 -13.78
C GLN A 75 8.40 -13.40 -12.88
N LEU A 76 7.44 -12.53 -13.23
CA LEU A 76 7.15 -11.32 -12.49
C LEU A 76 6.20 -11.63 -11.33
N GLN A 77 6.56 -11.26 -10.12
CA GLN A 77 5.68 -11.34 -8.96
C GLN A 77 4.69 -10.17 -8.91
N THR A 78 3.52 -10.40 -8.35
CA THR A 78 2.54 -9.35 -8.05
C THR A 78 2.45 -9.12 -6.54
N GLU A 79 2.53 -7.86 -6.15
CA GLU A 79 2.35 -7.41 -4.78
C GLU A 79 1.15 -6.47 -4.68
N ILE A 80 0.32 -6.65 -3.66
CA ILE A 80 -0.85 -5.81 -3.38
C ILE A 80 -0.70 -5.14 -2.01
N PHE A 81 -1.01 -3.86 -1.95
CA PHE A 81 -1.18 -3.14 -0.69
C PHE A 81 -2.46 -3.64 -0.01
N ALA A 82 -2.31 -4.48 1.01
CA ALA A 82 -3.41 -5.20 1.63
C ALA A 82 -3.88 -4.58 2.96
N TYR A 83 -3.04 -3.77 3.61
CA TYR A 83 -3.38 -3.15 4.88
C TYR A 83 -2.62 -1.85 5.14
N GLY A 84 -3.34 -0.89 5.72
CA GLY A 84 -2.82 0.37 6.25
C GLY A 84 -3.45 1.61 5.66
N ARG A 85 -3.04 2.78 6.13
CA ARG A 85 -3.44 4.05 5.50
C ARG A 85 -2.82 4.14 4.12
N MET A 86 -3.65 4.39 3.10
CA MET A 86 -3.18 4.45 1.71
C MET A 86 -2.25 5.65 1.52
N PRO A 87 -1.02 5.47 0.99
CA PRO A 87 -0.15 6.58 0.64
C PRO A 87 -0.67 7.26 -0.64
N LEU A 88 -1.20 8.48 -0.50
CA LEU A 88 -1.83 9.22 -1.60
C LEU A 88 -0.88 10.20 -2.28
N ALA A 89 0.00 10.85 -1.51
CA ALA A 89 0.96 11.81 -2.04
C ALA A 89 2.19 11.94 -1.15
N PHE A 90 3.29 12.43 -1.74
CA PHE A 90 4.53 12.74 -1.04
C PHE A 90 4.90 14.21 -1.21
N SER A 91 5.34 14.83 -0.12
CA SER A 91 5.84 16.20 -0.09
C SER A 91 7.36 16.22 0.06
N ALA A 92 7.99 17.22 -0.53
CA ALA A 92 9.43 17.47 -0.32
C ALA A 92 9.76 17.98 1.10
N ARG A 93 8.77 18.41 1.87
CA ARG A 93 8.92 18.95 3.23
C ARG A 93 7.97 18.26 4.20
N CYS A 94 8.47 17.99 5.41
CA CYS A 94 7.68 17.40 6.48
C CYS A 94 6.55 18.36 6.91
N PHE A 95 5.31 17.91 6.85
CA PHE A 95 4.15 18.69 7.25
C PHE A 95 4.12 18.96 8.75
N THR A 96 4.53 17.99 9.58
CA THR A 96 4.58 18.14 11.04
C THR A 96 5.56 19.23 11.47
N ALA A 97 6.78 19.22 10.89
CA ALA A 97 7.77 20.27 11.15
C ALA A 97 7.25 21.65 10.70
N ARG A 98 6.60 21.72 9.54
CA ARG A 98 6.00 22.96 9.03
C ARG A 98 4.86 23.45 9.90
N PHE A 99 4.03 22.57 10.41
CA PHE A 99 2.93 22.89 11.33
C PHE A 99 3.45 23.50 12.66
N ARG A 100 4.62 23.03 13.11
CA ARG A 100 5.31 23.52 14.32
C ARG A 100 6.26 24.68 14.05
N ASP A 101 6.28 25.23 12.83
CA ASP A 101 7.21 26.28 12.38
C ASP A 101 8.69 25.94 12.62
N LEU A 102 9.05 24.65 12.47
CA LEU A 102 10.40 24.16 12.66
C LEU A 102 11.16 24.08 11.34
N PRO A 103 12.48 24.41 11.31
CA PRO A 103 13.29 24.27 10.11
C PRO A 103 13.48 22.81 9.73
N LYS A 104 13.78 22.55 8.44
CA LYS A 104 13.96 21.18 7.91
C LYS A 104 15.08 20.43 8.63
N ASP A 105 16.15 21.12 8.95
CA ASP A 105 17.37 20.52 9.49
C ASP A 105 17.39 20.45 11.04
N ASP A 106 16.37 21.03 11.70
CA ASP A 106 16.13 20.96 13.14
C ASP A 106 14.65 20.76 13.44
N CYS A 107 14.11 19.64 13.01
CA CYS A 107 12.69 19.31 13.17
C CYS A 107 12.36 18.79 14.59
N GLN A 108 13.36 18.57 15.44
CA GLN A 108 13.23 18.06 16.81
C GLN A 108 12.41 16.77 16.91
N PHE A 109 12.25 16.04 15.78
CA PHE A 109 11.42 14.85 15.67
C PHE A 109 9.98 15.02 16.18
N SER A 110 9.42 16.22 16.02
CA SER A 110 8.09 16.60 16.53
C SER A 110 6.94 15.68 16.00
N CYS A 111 7.20 14.86 14.99
CA CYS A 111 6.25 13.83 14.52
C CYS A 111 6.05 12.70 15.53
N LEU A 112 6.94 12.52 16.51
CA LEU A 112 6.77 11.53 17.58
C LEU A 112 5.56 11.83 18.48
N ASP A 113 5.14 13.09 18.56
CA ASP A 113 3.93 13.50 19.28
C ASP A 113 2.64 13.06 18.53
N HIS A 114 2.76 12.66 17.27
CA HIS A 114 1.66 12.27 16.39
C HIS A 114 2.01 10.95 15.67
N PRO A 115 2.08 9.82 16.39
CA PRO A 115 2.61 8.56 15.85
C PRO A 115 1.80 8.02 14.67
N ASP A 116 0.48 8.28 14.60
CA ASP A 116 -0.38 7.94 13.46
C ASP A 116 -0.65 9.15 12.54
N GLY A 117 0.12 10.24 12.69
CA GLY A 117 0.03 11.45 11.89
C GLY A 117 -1.02 12.46 12.37
N LEU A 118 -1.14 13.54 11.62
CA LEU A 118 -2.08 14.66 11.91
C LEU A 118 -3.34 14.45 11.07
N LEU A 119 -4.47 14.17 11.74
CA LEU A 119 -5.77 14.03 11.09
C LEU A 119 -6.27 15.37 10.57
N MET A 120 -6.72 15.38 9.33
CA MET A 120 -7.41 16.49 8.68
C MET A 120 -8.87 16.10 8.43
N GLN A 121 -9.77 16.98 8.82
CA GLN A 121 -11.20 16.83 8.60
C GLN A 121 -11.72 17.80 7.54
N THR A 122 -12.80 17.43 6.88
CA THR A 122 -13.58 18.35 6.04
C THR A 122 -14.28 19.41 6.89
N ARG A 123 -14.89 20.40 6.24
CA ARG A 123 -15.70 21.41 6.95
C ARG A 123 -16.93 20.80 7.64
N GLU A 124 -17.39 19.65 7.15
CA GLU A 124 -18.51 18.88 7.70
C GLU A 124 -18.05 17.92 8.82
N HIS A 125 -16.81 18.07 9.31
CA HIS A 125 -16.20 17.25 10.36
C HIS A 125 -16.06 15.75 10.01
N GLN A 126 -15.90 15.43 8.72
CA GLN A 126 -15.60 14.08 8.29
C GLN A 126 -14.08 13.88 8.21
N ASP A 127 -13.57 12.76 8.70
CA ASP A 127 -12.18 12.39 8.60
C ASP A 127 -11.81 12.16 7.14
N PHE A 128 -10.80 12.89 6.62
CA PHE A 128 -10.51 12.96 5.21
C PHE A 128 -9.09 12.47 4.88
N LEU A 129 -8.08 13.08 5.47
CA LEU A 129 -6.68 12.78 5.22
C LEU A 129 -5.88 12.73 6.52
N VAL A 130 -4.72 12.07 6.46
CA VAL A 130 -3.72 12.12 7.51
C VAL A 130 -2.40 12.62 6.93
N LEU A 131 -1.83 13.63 7.56
CA LEU A 131 -0.49 14.16 7.24
C LEU A 131 0.53 13.49 8.15
N ASN A 132 1.32 12.56 7.61
CA ASN A 132 2.32 11.83 8.36
C ASN A 132 3.73 12.14 7.82
N GLY A 133 4.41 13.07 8.45
CA GLY A 133 5.73 13.50 8.02
C GLY A 133 5.69 14.12 6.62
N THR A 134 6.25 13.45 5.63
CA THR A 134 6.22 13.85 4.20
C THR A 134 5.08 13.22 3.42
N GLN A 135 4.30 12.33 4.04
CA GLN A 135 3.21 11.62 3.37
C GLN A 135 1.86 12.27 3.65
N THR A 136 1.02 12.33 2.62
CA THR A 136 -0.42 12.48 2.75
C THR A 136 -1.04 11.10 2.59
N GLN A 137 -1.81 10.67 3.56
CA GLN A 137 -2.41 9.34 3.62
C GLN A 137 -3.94 9.44 3.71
N SER A 138 -4.63 8.34 3.44
CA SER A 138 -6.07 8.25 3.70
C SER A 138 -6.38 8.38 5.19
N ALA A 139 -7.53 8.95 5.54
CA ALA A 139 -8.02 8.92 6.92
C ALA A 139 -8.40 7.48 7.32
N LEU A 140 -9.12 6.78 6.46
CA LEU A 140 -9.52 5.40 6.68
C LEU A 140 -8.38 4.41 6.42
N VAL A 141 -8.49 3.23 7.03
CA VAL A 141 -7.52 2.14 6.91
C VAL A 141 -7.96 1.18 5.81
N TYR A 142 -7.20 1.10 4.72
CA TYR A 142 -7.43 0.09 3.70
C TYR A 142 -7.16 -1.29 4.29
N ASN A 143 -8.13 -2.22 4.16
CA ASN A 143 -8.01 -3.54 4.77
C ASN A 143 -8.64 -4.61 3.87
N LEU A 144 -7.82 -5.51 3.38
CA LEU A 144 -8.18 -6.62 2.51
C LEU A 144 -7.94 -7.99 3.17
N VAL A 145 -7.96 -8.08 4.49
CA VAL A 145 -7.70 -9.34 5.20
C VAL A 145 -8.69 -10.45 4.81
N ASP A 146 -9.93 -10.10 4.50
CA ASP A 146 -10.98 -11.02 4.04
C ASP A 146 -10.86 -11.38 2.55
N GLN A 147 -9.99 -10.68 1.80
CA GLN A 147 -9.76 -10.88 0.36
C GLN A 147 -8.53 -11.75 0.05
N LEU A 148 -7.82 -12.27 1.05
CA LEU A 148 -6.60 -13.08 0.84
C LEU A 148 -6.87 -14.35 0.00
N GLY A 149 -8.06 -14.94 0.13
CA GLY A 149 -8.49 -16.07 -0.71
C GLY A 149 -8.60 -15.68 -2.18
N ALA A 150 -9.23 -14.54 -2.49
CA ALA A 150 -9.36 -14.00 -3.83
C ALA A 150 -8.00 -13.61 -4.43
N MET A 151 -7.14 -12.97 -3.64
CA MET A 151 -5.77 -12.66 -4.05
C MET A 151 -4.99 -13.91 -4.43
N ARG A 152 -5.07 -14.98 -3.62
CA ARG A 152 -4.42 -16.26 -3.90
C ARG A 152 -4.94 -16.88 -5.19
N ALA A 153 -6.27 -16.89 -5.39
CA ALA A 153 -6.89 -17.40 -6.60
C ALA A 153 -6.47 -16.65 -7.87
N LEU A 154 -6.16 -15.36 -7.74
CA LEU A 154 -5.63 -14.51 -8.81
C LEU A 154 -4.11 -14.63 -9.00
N GLY A 155 -3.42 -15.44 -8.19
CA GLY A 155 -1.96 -15.61 -8.32
C GLY A 155 -1.14 -14.45 -7.76
N VAL A 156 -1.64 -13.75 -6.75
CA VAL A 156 -0.87 -12.74 -6.01
C VAL A 156 0.10 -13.44 -5.08
N GLU A 157 1.37 -13.06 -5.12
CA GLU A 157 2.43 -13.66 -4.31
C GLU A 157 2.71 -12.89 -3.02
N VAL A 158 2.49 -11.59 -2.99
CA VAL A 158 2.84 -10.75 -1.84
C VAL A 158 1.70 -9.83 -1.44
N ALA A 159 1.31 -9.87 -0.17
CA ALA A 159 0.41 -8.91 0.46
C ALA A 159 1.23 -7.94 1.33
N ARG A 160 1.20 -6.66 1.02
CA ARG A 160 1.90 -5.60 1.76
C ARG A 160 1.07 -5.14 2.94
N ILE A 161 1.67 -5.15 4.12
CA ILE A 161 1.11 -4.58 5.35
C ILE A 161 1.92 -3.33 5.69
N SER A 162 1.28 -2.16 5.66
CA SER A 162 1.88 -0.92 6.14
C SER A 162 1.73 -0.84 7.67
N PRO A 163 2.81 -0.57 8.41
CA PRO A 163 2.74 -0.52 9.87
C PRO A 163 1.94 0.69 10.35
N GLN A 164 1.36 0.55 11.53
CA GLN A 164 0.74 1.62 12.32
C GLN A 164 1.47 1.74 13.67
N ALA A 165 1.18 2.77 14.45
CA ALA A 165 1.89 3.02 15.71
C ALA A 165 1.71 1.89 16.73
N ASN A 166 0.50 1.36 16.85
CA ASN A 166 0.16 0.30 17.80
C ASN A 166 -0.35 -0.94 17.07
N HIS A 167 -0.26 -2.10 17.71
CA HIS A 167 -0.86 -3.36 17.28
C HIS A 167 -0.37 -3.94 15.93
N THR A 168 0.67 -3.41 15.28
CA THR A 168 1.17 -3.92 14.00
C THR A 168 1.47 -5.41 14.04
N VAL A 169 2.09 -5.91 15.10
CA VAL A 169 2.39 -7.35 15.26
C VAL A 169 1.09 -8.17 15.25
N ARG A 170 0.07 -7.71 16.00
CA ARG A 170 -1.23 -8.40 16.04
C ARG A 170 -1.95 -8.40 14.70
N ILE A 171 -1.84 -7.31 13.94
CA ILE A 171 -2.35 -7.24 12.55
C ILE A 171 -1.67 -8.30 11.68
N ILE A 172 -0.35 -8.41 11.73
CA ILE A 172 0.41 -9.41 10.97
C ILE A 172 -0.02 -10.84 11.34
N GLU A 173 -0.17 -11.13 12.64
CA GLU A 173 -0.66 -12.44 13.12
C GLU A 173 -2.04 -12.78 12.56
N LEU A 174 -2.97 -11.83 12.51
CA LEU A 174 -4.31 -12.04 11.97
C LEU A 174 -4.26 -12.31 10.45
N PHE A 175 -3.47 -11.53 9.70
CA PHE A 175 -3.24 -11.79 8.28
C PHE A 175 -2.65 -13.19 8.05
N ASP A 176 -1.67 -13.59 8.87
CA ASP A 176 -1.03 -14.90 8.74
C ASP A 176 -1.99 -16.05 9.10
N ALA A 177 -2.82 -15.90 10.14
CA ALA A 177 -3.85 -16.89 10.51
C ALA A 177 -4.86 -17.09 9.37
N VAL A 178 -5.33 -16.00 8.73
CA VAL A 178 -6.22 -16.09 7.56
C VAL A 178 -5.50 -16.72 6.38
N ARG A 179 -4.25 -16.33 6.10
CA ARG A 179 -3.43 -16.90 5.04
C ARG A 179 -3.24 -18.40 5.19
N ARG A 180 -3.11 -18.91 6.43
CA ARG A 180 -2.97 -20.33 6.75
C ARG A 180 -4.30 -21.08 6.81
N GLY A 181 -5.43 -20.38 6.73
CA GLY A 181 -6.77 -20.97 6.85
C GLY A 181 -7.17 -21.33 8.27
N GLU A 182 -6.48 -20.78 9.27
CA GLU A 182 -6.75 -21.02 10.71
C GLU A 182 -7.90 -20.13 11.22
N MET A 183 -8.23 -19.07 10.47
CA MET A 183 -9.27 -18.11 10.82
C MET A 183 -9.98 -17.62 9.55
N PRO A 184 -11.32 -17.47 9.56
CA PRO A 184 -12.04 -16.79 8.49
C PRO A 184 -11.65 -15.30 8.38
N GLY A 185 -11.56 -14.76 7.17
CA GLY A 185 -11.23 -13.36 6.94
C GLY A 185 -12.22 -12.38 7.58
N SER A 186 -13.53 -12.73 7.59
CA SER A 186 -14.57 -11.94 8.26
C SER A 186 -14.35 -11.85 9.78
N GLN A 187 -13.91 -12.92 10.41
CA GLN A 187 -13.58 -12.92 11.85
C GLN A 187 -12.33 -12.08 12.15
N ALA A 188 -11.32 -12.15 11.27
CA ALA A 188 -10.13 -11.29 11.37
C ALA A 188 -10.51 -9.82 11.22
N MET A 189 -11.34 -9.47 10.22
CA MET A 189 -11.83 -8.11 10.01
C MET A 189 -12.55 -7.56 11.25
N GLU A 190 -13.41 -8.36 11.87
CA GLU A 190 -14.12 -7.97 13.10
C GLU A 190 -13.15 -7.72 14.25
N THR A 191 -12.17 -8.60 14.43
CA THR A 191 -11.14 -8.45 15.46
C THR A 191 -10.31 -7.18 15.25
N MET A 192 -10.02 -6.84 13.98
CA MET A 192 -9.22 -5.66 13.62
C MET A 192 -9.91 -4.33 13.92
N LYS A 193 -11.24 -4.28 14.00
CA LYS A 193 -11.97 -3.02 14.25
C LYS A 193 -11.48 -2.26 15.48
N THR A 194 -11.05 -2.96 16.53
CA THR A 194 -10.55 -2.36 17.76
C THR A 194 -9.04 -2.12 17.77
N LEU A 195 -8.34 -2.60 16.73
CA LEU A 195 -6.89 -2.51 16.63
C LEU A 195 -6.44 -1.42 15.64
N MET A 196 -7.30 -1.06 14.69
CA MET A 196 -7.03 -0.04 13.69
C MET A 196 -7.13 1.38 14.27
N PRO A 197 -6.34 2.32 13.76
CA PRO A 197 -6.42 3.73 14.19
C PRO A 197 -7.67 4.45 13.66
N ASP A 198 -8.41 3.83 12.73
CA ASP A 198 -9.64 4.36 12.13
C ASP A 198 -10.46 3.23 11.50
N SER A 199 -11.64 3.55 10.96
CA SER A 199 -12.51 2.61 10.27
C SER A 199 -11.86 2.01 9.03
N ALA A 200 -12.26 0.78 8.68
CA ALA A 200 -11.79 0.10 7.48
C ALA A 200 -12.42 0.68 6.21
N CYS A 201 -11.69 0.59 5.09
CA CYS A 201 -12.20 0.77 3.73
C CYS A 201 -11.57 -0.28 2.80
N ASN A 202 -12.25 -0.59 1.67
CA ASN A 202 -11.76 -1.51 0.64
C ASN A 202 -12.38 -1.21 -0.75
N GLY A 203 -12.98 -0.03 -0.92
CA GLY A 203 -13.78 0.32 -2.08
C GLY A 203 -13.05 0.12 -3.41
N TYR A 204 -11.79 0.53 -3.52
CA TYR A 204 -11.00 0.36 -4.75
C TYR A 204 -10.92 -1.10 -5.21
N TRP A 205 -10.72 -2.05 -4.29
CA TRP A 205 -10.70 -3.47 -4.62
C TRP A 205 -11.99 -3.94 -5.31
N HIS A 206 -13.12 -3.34 -4.94
CA HIS A 206 -14.45 -3.64 -5.47
C HIS A 206 -14.92 -2.69 -6.58
N ALA A 207 -14.02 -1.91 -7.21
CA ALA A 207 -14.32 -0.91 -8.21
C ALA A 207 -15.32 0.17 -7.72
N ARG A 208 -15.23 0.54 -6.45
CA ARG A 208 -16.02 1.58 -5.79
C ARG A 208 -15.14 2.73 -5.30
N PRO A 209 -15.70 3.86 -4.85
CA PRO A 209 -14.92 4.92 -4.21
C PRO A 209 -14.03 4.38 -3.09
N GLY A 210 -12.79 4.86 -3.00
CA GLY A 210 -11.76 4.29 -2.13
C GLY A 210 -12.10 4.27 -0.65
N LEU A 211 -12.98 5.17 -0.18
CA LEU A 211 -13.43 5.25 1.21
C LEU A 211 -14.61 4.32 1.53
N ASP A 212 -15.19 3.65 0.55
CA ASP A 212 -16.29 2.72 0.78
C ASP A 212 -15.76 1.45 1.48
N LEU A 213 -16.61 0.86 2.32
CA LEU A 213 -16.42 -0.47 2.86
C LEU A 213 -17.48 -1.41 2.26
N VAL A 214 -17.03 -2.37 1.46
CA VAL A 214 -17.87 -3.45 0.93
C VAL A 214 -17.75 -4.67 1.83
N VAL A 215 -18.86 -5.15 2.36
CA VAL A 215 -18.93 -6.35 3.20
C VAL A 215 -19.33 -7.54 2.33
N ALA A 216 -18.79 -8.72 2.59
CA ALA A 216 -18.90 -9.90 1.71
C ALA A 216 -20.34 -10.33 1.35
N GLU A 217 -21.35 -9.96 2.14
CA GLU A 217 -22.75 -10.24 1.85
C GLU A 217 -23.34 -9.42 0.69
N GLU A 218 -22.76 -8.25 0.37
CA GLU A 218 -23.19 -7.39 -0.73
C GLU A 218 -22.50 -7.72 -2.06
N ALA A 219 -21.49 -8.57 -2.05
CA ALA A 219 -20.71 -8.92 -3.24
C ALA A 219 -21.39 -10.00 -4.13
N GLN A 220 -22.55 -10.51 -3.74
CA GLN A 220 -23.30 -11.53 -4.48
C GLN A 220 -24.53 -10.99 -5.25
N ALA A 221 -24.74 -9.70 -5.27
CA ALA A 221 -25.82 -9.04 -6.03
C ALA A 221 -25.23 -8.28 -7.23
#